data_87a75178bc14a7b2487c09b177082774
#
_entry.id   87a75178bc14a7b2487c09b177082774
#
_cell.length_a   1.000
_cell.length_b   1.000
_cell.length_c   1.000
_cell.angle_alpha   90.00
_cell.angle_beta   90.00
_cell.angle_gamma   90.00
#
_symmetry.space_group_name_H-M   'P 1'
#
loop_
_entity.id
_entity.type
_entity.pdbx_description
1 polymer ?
#
loop_
_entity_poly.entity_id
_entity_poly.type
_entity_poly.pdbx_seq_one_letter_code
_entity_poly.pdbx_strand_id
1 'polypeptide(L)'
;MNEARAKRILDELQKQGVSQMLLTDPMSIYYLTGVSMAPIERFYALLLRADGHHAYFLNHLFHVPQEVGVEKVWYSDTDPVAEIVAAHLDKNAVLGVDKDLKARFLLPLMEMKAAAGFVNASSAVDITRGVKDAEEQEKRRVA
;
A
#
# COMPACT_ATOMS: atom_id res chain seq x y z
N MET A 1 4.46 -6.09 9.93
CA MET A 1 3.98 -4.73 9.63
C MET A 1 3.68 -3.99 10.93
N ASN A 2 3.92 -2.69 10.95
CA ASN A 2 3.58 -1.85 12.11
C ASN A 2 2.07 -1.59 12.14
N GLU A 3 1.35 -2.35 12.96
CA GLU A 3 -0.11 -2.31 13.03
C GLU A 3 -0.64 -0.96 13.53
N ALA A 4 0.06 -0.31 14.44
CA ALA A 4 -0.35 0.99 14.96
C ALA A 4 -0.31 2.07 13.88
N ARG A 5 0.73 2.06 13.04
CA ARG A 5 0.85 2.99 11.92
C ARG A 5 -0.21 2.71 10.86
N ALA A 6 -0.44 1.44 10.55
CA ALA A 6 -1.48 1.03 9.60
C ALA A 6 -2.85 1.49 10.06
N LYS A 7 -3.16 1.32 11.35
CA LYS A 7 -4.42 1.76 11.92
C LYS A 7 -4.62 3.27 11.80
N ARG A 8 -3.58 4.04 12.04
CA ARG A 8 -3.66 5.50 11.92
C ARG A 8 -3.96 5.95 10.49
N ILE A 9 -3.34 5.28 9.50
CA ILE A 9 -3.63 5.56 8.09
C ILE A 9 -5.09 5.21 7.77
N LEU A 10 -5.55 4.04 8.22
CA LEU A 10 -6.93 3.61 8.00
C LEU A 10 -7.93 4.54 8.67
N ASP A 11 -7.63 5.07 9.85
CA ASP A 11 -8.46 6.05 10.53
C ASP A 11 -8.57 7.37 9.71
N GLU A 12 -7.47 7.82 9.14
CA GLU A 12 -7.47 9.01 8.27
C GLU A 12 -8.24 8.74 6.97
N LEU A 13 -8.11 7.54 6.40
CA LEU A 13 -8.88 7.15 5.22
C LEU A 13 -10.39 7.13 5.52
N GLN A 14 -10.78 6.64 6.69
CA GLN A 14 -12.17 6.59 7.09
C GLN A 14 -12.80 7.99 7.12
N LYS A 15 -12.05 9.00 7.53
CA LYS A 15 -12.53 10.40 7.51
C LYS A 15 -12.85 10.89 6.10
N GLN A 16 -12.24 10.28 5.09
CA GLN A 16 -12.44 10.60 3.68
C GLN A 16 -13.45 9.66 3.01
N GLY A 17 -14.02 8.73 3.76
CA GLY A 17 -14.95 7.75 3.20
C GLY A 17 -14.26 6.65 2.39
N VAL A 18 -12.99 6.39 2.65
CA VAL A 18 -12.18 5.41 1.91
C VAL A 18 -11.85 4.23 2.84
N SER A 19 -12.18 3.01 2.42
CA SER A 19 -11.98 1.80 3.22
C SER A 19 -10.85 0.91 2.71
N GLN A 20 -10.21 1.28 1.61
CA GLN A 20 -9.07 0.54 1.07
C GLN A 20 -8.14 1.48 0.32
N MET A 21 -6.84 1.23 0.42
CA MET A 21 -5.83 2.06 -0.25
C MET A 21 -4.68 1.20 -0.76
N LEU A 22 -4.27 1.45 -1.99
CA LEU A 22 -3.11 0.82 -2.60
C LEU A 22 -1.93 1.80 -2.49
N LEU A 23 -0.95 1.45 -1.67
CA LEU A 23 0.27 2.21 -1.49
C LEU A 23 1.34 1.71 -2.44
N THR A 24 1.96 2.60 -3.20
CA THR A 24 3.05 2.26 -4.12
C THR A 24 4.34 3.04 -3.85
N ASP A 25 4.26 4.11 -3.05
CA ASP A 25 5.44 4.85 -2.64
C ASP A 25 6.34 3.98 -1.74
N PRO A 26 7.59 3.66 -2.17
CA PRO A 26 8.46 2.81 -1.38
C PRO A 26 8.74 3.33 0.03
N MET A 27 8.79 4.65 0.23
CA MET A 27 9.02 5.22 1.55
C MET A 27 7.83 5.02 2.49
N SER A 28 6.61 5.11 1.96
CA SER A 28 5.39 4.82 2.73
C SER A 28 5.32 3.35 3.12
N ILE A 29 5.70 2.46 2.21
CA ILE A 29 5.74 1.02 2.47
C ILE A 29 6.83 0.71 3.51
N TYR A 30 7.99 1.36 3.41
CA TYR A 30 9.04 1.23 4.42
C TYR A 30 8.55 1.66 5.81
N TYR A 31 7.82 2.76 5.87
CA TYR A 31 7.24 3.29 7.12
C TYR A 31 6.37 2.22 7.82
N LEU A 32 5.64 1.42 7.04
CA LEU A 32 4.73 0.40 7.55
C LEU A 32 5.39 -0.96 7.76
N THR A 33 6.29 -1.37 6.88
CA THR A 33 6.84 -2.73 6.86
C THR A 33 8.27 -2.84 7.38
N GLY A 34 9.01 -1.75 7.37
CA GLY A 34 10.44 -1.76 7.65
C GLY A 34 11.27 -2.31 6.50
N VAL A 35 10.65 -2.63 5.37
CA VAL A 35 11.35 -3.16 4.19
C VAL A 35 11.71 -2.02 3.25
N SER A 36 13.01 -1.89 2.96
CA SER A 36 13.51 -0.92 1.98
C SER A 36 13.56 -1.59 0.61
N MET A 37 13.02 -0.91 -0.40
CA MET A 37 12.91 -1.49 -1.73
C MET A 37 13.12 -0.40 -2.80
N ALA A 38 13.83 -0.77 -3.86
CA ALA A 38 13.95 0.05 -5.06
C ALA A 38 13.37 -0.75 -6.24
N PRO A 39 12.04 -0.72 -6.44
CA PRO A 39 11.37 -1.58 -7.42
C PRO A 39 11.62 -1.16 -8.87
N ILE A 40 12.09 0.06 -9.09
CA ILE A 40 12.35 0.66 -10.39
C ILE A 40 11.08 0.67 -11.24
N GLU A 41 10.95 -0.22 -12.23
CA GLU A 41 9.79 -0.28 -13.12
C GLU A 41 8.75 -1.33 -12.72
N ARG A 42 9.12 -2.25 -11.83
CA ARG A 42 8.22 -3.32 -11.43
C ARG A 42 7.17 -2.86 -10.43
N PHE A 43 6.01 -3.44 -10.52
CA PHE A 43 4.92 -3.15 -9.58
C PHE A 43 5.32 -3.61 -8.18
N TYR A 44 5.20 -2.70 -7.23
CA TYR A 44 5.49 -2.94 -5.81
C TYR A 44 4.46 -2.18 -5.02
N ALA A 45 3.66 -2.87 -4.23
CA ALA A 45 2.54 -2.23 -3.57
C ALA A 45 2.15 -2.93 -2.28
N LEU A 46 1.53 -2.15 -1.40
CA LEU A 46 0.91 -2.64 -0.18
C LEU A 46 -0.55 -2.17 -0.17
N LEU A 47 -1.47 -3.11 -0.11
CA LEU A 47 -2.91 -2.83 0.01
C LEU A 47 -3.29 -2.84 1.48
N LEU A 48 -3.87 -1.74 1.96
CA LEU A 48 -4.48 -1.65 3.27
C LEU A 48 -5.99 -1.67 3.12
N ARG A 49 -6.67 -2.51 3.89
CA ARG A 49 -8.13 -2.58 3.92
C ARG A 49 -8.63 -2.46 5.36
N ALA A 50 -9.71 -1.72 5.54
CA ALA A 50 -10.31 -1.52 6.86
C ALA A 50 -10.77 -2.83 7.52
N ASP A 51 -11.06 -3.87 6.71
CA ASP A 51 -11.46 -5.19 7.20
C ASP A 51 -10.26 -6.07 7.62
N GLY A 52 -9.04 -5.57 7.48
CA GLY A 52 -7.82 -6.29 7.86
C GLY A 52 -7.25 -7.20 6.78
N HIS A 53 -7.90 -7.34 5.65
CA HIS A 53 -7.41 -8.18 4.54
C HIS A 53 -6.35 -7.44 3.71
N HIS A 54 -5.23 -7.13 4.35
CA HIS A 54 -4.10 -6.47 3.70
C HIS A 54 -3.36 -7.43 2.77
N ALA A 55 -2.69 -6.90 1.75
CA ALA A 55 -1.90 -7.70 0.82
C ALA A 55 -0.65 -6.93 0.39
N TYR A 56 0.47 -7.65 0.33
CA TYR A 56 1.77 -7.09 -0.04
C TYR A 56 2.19 -7.71 -1.37
N PHE A 57 2.14 -6.92 -2.46
CA PHE A 57 2.38 -7.40 -3.82
C PHE A 57 3.86 -7.31 -4.16
N LEU A 58 4.47 -8.44 -4.48
CA LEU A 58 5.91 -8.58 -4.65
C LEU A 58 6.24 -9.35 -5.92
N ASN A 59 7.18 -8.83 -6.70
CA ASN A 59 7.76 -9.57 -7.80
C ASN A 59 8.66 -10.67 -7.25
N HIS A 60 8.67 -11.84 -7.88
CA HIS A 60 9.51 -12.97 -7.46
C HIS A 60 11.00 -12.64 -7.40
N LEU A 61 11.44 -11.59 -8.09
CA LEU A 61 12.84 -11.15 -8.07
C LEU A 61 13.17 -10.28 -6.85
N PHE A 62 12.18 -9.84 -6.09
CA PHE A 62 12.41 -9.04 -4.90
C PHE A 62 12.85 -9.90 -3.72
N HIS A 63 13.73 -9.33 -2.89
CA HIS A 63 14.18 -9.95 -1.66
C HIS A 63 13.55 -9.23 -0.47
N VAL A 64 12.73 -9.95 0.27
CA VAL A 64 12.08 -9.43 1.48
C VAL A 64 12.24 -10.43 2.62
N PRO A 65 12.21 -9.96 3.88
CA PRO A 65 12.25 -10.87 5.03
C PRO A 65 11.09 -11.88 4.98
N GLN A 66 11.32 -13.06 5.52
CA GLN A 66 10.29 -14.09 5.59
C GLN A 66 9.09 -13.64 6.42
N GLU A 67 9.33 -12.94 7.52
CA GLU A 67 8.31 -12.46 8.44
C GLU A 67 8.14 -10.95 8.31
N VAL A 68 7.13 -10.51 7.59
CA VAL A 68 6.79 -9.08 7.47
C VAL A 68 5.51 -8.72 8.22
N GLY A 69 4.68 -9.71 8.54
CA GLY A 69 3.44 -9.51 9.28
C GLY A 69 2.28 -9.07 8.39
N VAL A 70 2.34 -9.38 7.11
CA VAL A 70 1.28 -9.13 6.15
C VAL A 70 1.32 -10.22 5.08
N GLU A 71 0.15 -10.59 4.53
CA GLU A 71 0.07 -11.58 3.48
C GLU A 71 0.84 -11.11 2.25
N LYS A 72 1.73 -11.96 1.74
CA LYS A 72 2.50 -11.68 0.53
C LYS A 72 1.79 -12.28 -0.68
N VAL A 73 1.70 -11.49 -1.74
CA VAL A 73 1.13 -11.91 -3.03
C VAL A 73 2.23 -11.78 -4.08
N TRP A 74 2.75 -12.92 -4.52
CA TRP A 74 3.88 -12.96 -5.44
C TRP A 74 3.41 -13.01 -6.89
N TYR A 75 4.13 -12.33 -7.77
CA TYR A 75 3.88 -12.37 -9.20
C TYR A 75 5.20 -12.43 -9.96
N SER A 76 5.17 -12.93 -11.20
CA SER A 76 6.30 -12.91 -12.12
C SER A 76 6.10 -11.85 -13.19
N ASP A 77 7.15 -11.53 -13.95
CA ASP A 77 7.09 -10.50 -15.00
C ASP A 77 6.09 -10.82 -16.11
N THR A 78 5.67 -12.07 -16.23
CA THR A 78 4.71 -12.51 -17.25
C THR A 78 3.28 -12.65 -16.71
N ASP A 79 3.07 -12.46 -15.41
CA ASP A 79 1.74 -12.60 -14.82
C ASP A 79 0.88 -11.35 -15.04
N PRO A 80 -0.45 -11.50 -15.11
CA PRO A 80 -1.36 -10.37 -15.29
C PRO A 80 -1.54 -9.61 -13.97
N VAL A 81 -0.67 -8.63 -13.71
CA VAL A 81 -0.60 -7.90 -12.44
C VAL A 81 -1.93 -7.26 -12.07
N ALA A 82 -2.59 -6.60 -13.03
CA ALA A 82 -3.85 -5.89 -12.74
C ALA A 82 -4.93 -6.86 -12.26
N GLU A 83 -5.03 -8.04 -12.86
CA GLU A 83 -5.99 -9.07 -12.45
C GLU A 83 -5.67 -9.61 -11.07
N ILE A 84 -4.38 -9.81 -10.76
CA ILE A 84 -3.94 -10.25 -9.44
C ILE A 84 -4.31 -9.23 -8.37
N VAL A 85 -4.05 -7.95 -8.63
CA VAL A 85 -4.41 -6.87 -7.69
C VAL A 85 -5.93 -6.79 -7.52
N ALA A 86 -6.67 -6.81 -8.65
CA ALA A 86 -8.13 -6.71 -8.62
C ALA A 86 -8.78 -7.79 -7.76
N ALA A 87 -8.20 -8.99 -7.74
CA ALA A 87 -8.72 -10.11 -6.93
C ALA A 87 -8.69 -9.82 -5.42
N HIS A 88 -7.86 -8.88 -4.98
CA HIS A 88 -7.73 -8.51 -3.57
C HIS A 88 -8.51 -7.23 -3.20
N LEU A 89 -9.12 -6.57 -4.18
CA LEU A 89 -9.86 -5.33 -3.95
C LEU A 89 -11.33 -5.61 -3.66
N ASP A 90 -11.93 -4.71 -2.88
CA ASP A 90 -13.39 -4.65 -2.74
C ASP A 90 -13.95 -3.86 -3.92
N LYS A 91 -14.65 -4.54 -4.83
CA LYS A 91 -15.21 -3.93 -6.04
C LYS A 91 -16.30 -2.91 -5.74
N ASN A 92 -16.92 -2.99 -4.59
CA ASN A 92 -18.04 -2.14 -4.21
C ASN A 92 -17.59 -0.91 -3.42
N ALA A 93 -16.30 -0.77 -3.17
CA ALA A 93 -15.73 0.34 -2.43
C ALA A 93 -14.77 1.15 -3.31
N VAL A 94 -14.63 2.43 -2.99
CA VAL A 94 -13.65 3.31 -3.63
C VAL A 94 -12.24 2.85 -3.23
N LEU A 95 -11.32 2.87 -4.18
CA LEU A 95 -9.90 2.60 -3.93
C LEU A 95 -9.15 3.93 -3.81
N GLY A 96 -8.51 4.15 -2.66
CA GLY A 96 -7.52 5.20 -2.53
C GLY A 96 -6.22 4.75 -3.18
N VAL A 97 -5.57 5.65 -3.90
CA VAL A 97 -4.25 5.42 -4.48
C VAL A 97 -3.33 6.57 -4.07
N ASP A 98 -2.03 6.31 -4.03
CA ASP A 98 -1.10 7.39 -3.78
C ASP A 98 -0.65 8.03 -5.11
N LYS A 99 -0.02 9.21 -4.99
CA LYS A 99 0.39 10.00 -6.16
C LYS A 99 1.50 9.36 -6.98
N ASP A 100 2.16 8.32 -6.45
CA ASP A 100 3.26 7.64 -7.13
C ASP A 100 2.81 6.44 -7.95
N LEU A 101 1.53 6.06 -7.89
CA LEU A 101 1.01 4.95 -8.69
C LEU A 101 1.09 5.31 -10.16
N LYS A 102 1.87 4.55 -10.91
CA LYS A 102 2.08 4.79 -12.33
C LYS A 102 0.81 4.50 -13.13
N ALA A 103 0.55 5.34 -14.13
CA ALA A 103 -0.63 5.21 -14.97
C ALA A 103 -0.73 3.82 -15.62
N ARG A 104 0.40 3.22 -16.01
CA ARG A 104 0.41 1.90 -16.64
C ARG A 104 -0.16 0.78 -15.74
N PHE A 105 -0.17 0.98 -14.41
CA PHE A 105 -0.77 0.04 -13.48
C PHE A 105 -2.19 0.46 -13.09
N LEU A 106 -2.44 1.77 -13.02
CA LEU A 106 -3.74 2.31 -12.65
C LEU A 106 -4.78 2.13 -13.76
N LEU A 107 -4.42 2.44 -15.01
CA LEU A 107 -5.37 2.41 -16.12
C LEU A 107 -6.03 1.03 -16.32
N PRO A 108 -5.28 -0.09 -16.29
CA PRO A 108 -5.93 -1.41 -16.39
C PRO A 108 -6.93 -1.68 -15.26
N LEU A 109 -6.64 -1.23 -14.03
CA LEU A 109 -7.59 -1.38 -12.92
C LEU A 109 -8.87 -0.59 -13.15
N MET A 110 -8.75 0.60 -13.71
CA MET A 110 -9.90 1.43 -14.05
C MET A 110 -10.70 0.82 -15.19
N GLU A 111 -10.04 0.32 -16.23
CA GLU A 111 -10.69 -0.32 -17.37
C GLU A 111 -11.50 -1.54 -16.96
N MET A 112 -10.98 -2.36 -16.05
CA MET A 112 -11.68 -3.55 -15.56
C MET A 112 -12.67 -3.25 -14.43
N LYS A 113 -12.82 -1.98 -14.04
CA LYS A 113 -13.71 -1.55 -12.95
C LYS A 113 -13.43 -2.35 -11.65
N ALA A 114 -12.17 -2.41 -11.28
CA ALA A 114 -11.71 -3.18 -10.13
C ALA A 114 -12.18 -2.62 -8.78
N ALA A 115 -12.66 -1.39 -8.75
CA ALA A 115 -13.20 -0.72 -7.57
C ALA A 115 -14.39 0.17 -8.00
N ALA A 116 -15.15 0.65 -7.03
CA ALA A 116 -16.29 1.53 -7.31
C ALA A 116 -15.86 2.91 -7.81
N GLY A 117 -14.64 3.31 -7.54
CA GLY A 117 -14.03 4.55 -7.99
C GLY A 117 -12.59 4.60 -7.53
N PHE A 118 -11.86 5.61 -7.96
CA PHE A 118 -10.45 5.79 -7.66
C PHE A 118 -10.21 7.22 -7.21
N VAL A 119 -9.55 7.40 -6.07
CA VAL A 119 -9.28 8.73 -5.53
C VAL A 119 -7.82 8.81 -5.08
N ASN A 120 -7.24 10.01 -5.16
CA ASN A 120 -5.91 10.25 -4.60
C ASN A 120 -6.05 10.38 -3.08
N ALA A 121 -5.51 9.43 -2.35
CA ALA A 121 -5.59 9.37 -0.89
C ALA A 121 -4.22 9.61 -0.24
N SER A 122 -3.26 10.19 -0.93
CA SER A 122 -1.91 10.45 -0.41
C SER A 122 -1.93 11.24 0.90
N SER A 123 -2.91 12.13 1.08
CA SER A 123 -3.01 12.96 2.29
C SER A 123 -3.15 12.12 3.56
N ALA A 124 -3.82 10.99 3.51
CA ALA A 124 -3.99 10.11 4.68
C ALA A 124 -2.63 9.61 5.19
N VAL A 125 -1.75 9.25 4.27
CA VAL A 125 -0.39 8.79 4.59
C VAL A 125 0.48 9.96 5.03
N ASP A 126 0.40 11.07 4.32
CA ASP A 126 1.22 12.27 4.60
C ASP A 126 0.90 12.82 6.00
N ILE A 127 -0.37 12.89 6.37
CA ILE A 127 -0.79 13.34 7.71
C ILE A 127 -0.25 12.38 8.77
N THR A 128 -0.37 11.08 8.56
CA THR A 128 0.10 10.07 9.52
C THR A 128 1.61 10.13 9.69
N ARG A 129 2.35 10.26 8.59
CA ARG A 129 3.82 10.33 8.62
C ARG A 129 4.31 11.66 9.20
N GLY A 130 3.50 12.71 9.14
CA GLY A 130 3.82 14.00 9.74
C GLY A 130 3.81 13.97 11.26
N VAL A 131 3.13 12.98 11.87
CA VAL A 131 3.10 12.79 13.32
C VAL A 131 4.13 11.71 13.68
N LYS A 132 5.19 12.10 14.39
CA LYS A 132 6.24 11.17 14.79
C LYS A 132 5.74 10.30 15.94
N ASP A 133 5.87 8.98 15.77
CA ASP A 133 5.52 8.03 16.81
C ASP A 133 6.71 7.80 17.76
N ALA A 134 6.50 6.96 18.78
CA ALA A 134 7.49 6.72 19.81
C ALA A 134 8.78 6.12 19.22
N GLU A 135 8.68 5.24 18.24
CA GLU A 135 9.84 4.60 17.59
C GLU A 135 10.68 5.64 16.85
N GLU A 136 10.04 6.53 16.10
CA GLU A 136 10.73 7.58 15.36
C GLU A 136 11.40 8.59 16.30
N GLN A 137 10.74 8.94 17.40
CA GLN A 137 11.31 9.84 18.41
C GLN A 137 12.53 9.22 19.06
N GLU A 138 12.51 7.92 19.34
CA GLU A 138 13.65 7.21 19.93
C GLU A 138 14.85 7.21 18.98
N LYS A 139 14.64 6.96 17.70
CA LYS A 139 15.71 7.02 16.69
C LYS A 139 16.34 8.42 16.61
N ARG A 140 15.54 9.47 16.75
CA ARG A 140 16.06 10.85 16.75
C ARG A 140 16.89 11.17 17.97
N ARG A 141 16.57 10.60 19.14
CA ARG A 141 17.36 10.79 20.34
C ARG A 141 18.73 10.15 20.23
N VAL A 142 18.80 8.99 19.60
CA VAL A 142 20.03 8.20 19.49
C VAL A 142 20.93 8.72 18.38
N ALA A 143 20.34 9.36 17.39
CA ALA A 143 21.11 10.00 16.32
C ALA A 143 21.70 11.31 16.77
#